data_cee9be629e38621cbb1e340336d91697
#
_entry.id   cee9be629e38621cbb1e340336d91697
#
_cell.length_a   1.000
_cell.length_b   1.000
_cell.length_c   1.000
_cell.angle_alpha   90.00
_cell.angle_beta   90.00
_cell.angle_gamma   90.00
#
_symmetry.space_group_name_H-M   'P 1'
#
loop_
_entity.id
_entity.type
_entity.pdbx_description
1 polymer ?
#
loop_
_entity_poly.entity_id
_entity_poly.type
_entity_poly.pdbx_seq_one_letter_code
_entity_poly.pdbx_strand_id
1 'polypeptide(L)'
;MAYIQLQFHSDALMMQVTVNVILPERATTMIGMEANGTDTFKTLYLLHGLSDDHSIWMRRTSIERYASEYNIAVVMPSVGRSWYTDTVRGEKYLTFVSEELPGKCRGFFKGMSEKPEDNIVAGLSMGGYGALKVALTHPDRFGMCASLSGALDIAQIKDPGLLPEWRCIFDMNLQSADELAGTEHDLMFLASQLHEKGIAFPKTFIWCGEDDFLLQHNHNFAAHLTSLGVDFKYEISEGNHGWIWWDMHIQNALKYLIG
;
A
#
# COMPACT_ATOMS: atom_id res chain seq x y z
N MET A 1 -15.82 9.37 13.30
CA MET A 1 -15.00 8.16 12.97
C MET A 1 -14.75 7.36 14.24
N ALA A 2 -14.79 6.03 14.17
CA ALA A 2 -14.38 5.18 15.28
C ALA A 2 -12.93 4.73 15.06
N TYR A 3 -12.05 4.94 16.03
CA TYR A 3 -10.68 4.41 16.03
C TYR A 3 -10.62 3.15 16.87
N ILE A 4 -10.03 2.08 16.30
CA ILE A 4 -9.94 0.76 16.91
C ILE A 4 -8.51 0.25 16.77
N GLN A 5 -7.89 -0.15 17.86
CA GLN A 5 -6.68 -0.96 17.81
C GLN A 5 -7.08 -2.42 17.92
N LEU A 6 -6.87 -3.16 16.83
CA LEU A 6 -7.25 -4.55 16.70
C LEU A 6 -6.02 -5.45 16.88
N GLN A 7 -6.16 -6.48 17.73
CA GLN A 7 -5.16 -7.54 17.85
C GLN A 7 -5.83 -8.89 17.57
N PHE A 8 -5.19 -9.70 16.74
CA PHE A 8 -5.69 -11.04 16.41
C PHE A 8 -4.55 -11.96 16.00
N HIS A 9 -4.80 -13.27 16.01
CA HIS A 9 -3.87 -14.25 15.48
C HIS A 9 -3.96 -14.28 13.96
N SER A 10 -2.81 -14.12 13.30
CA SER A 10 -2.65 -14.33 11.86
C SER A 10 -2.16 -15.75 11.60
N ASP A 11 -2.89 -16.48 10.78
CA ASP A 11 -2.49 -17.82 10.34
C ASP A 11 -1.38 -17.71 9.27
N ALA A 12 -1.44 -16.68 8.40
CA ALA A 12 -0.42 -16.41 7.39
C ALA A 12 0.95 -16.08 8.00
N LEU A 13 0.95 -15.39 9.15
CA LEU A 13 2.18 -14.98 9.85
C LEU A 13 2.50 -15.87 11.06
N MET A 14 1.60 -16.77 11.45
CA MET A 14 1.75 -17.68 12.61
C MET A 14 2.02 -16.94 13.93
N MET A 15 1.49 -15.72 14.08
CA MET A 15 1.71 -14.88 15.27
C MET A 15 0.54 -13.93 15.55
N GLN A 16 0.57 -13.30 16.73
CA GLN A 16 -0.32 -12.18 17.04
C GLN A 16 0.13 -10.94 16.27
N VAL A 17 -0.84 -10.24 15.67
CA VAL A 17 -0.60 -9.02 14.90
C VAL A 17 -1.42 -7.87 15.48
N THR A 18 -0.90 -6.65 15.30
CA THR A 18 -1.60 -5.41 15.65
C THR A 18 -1.92 -4.63 14.39
N VAL A 19 -3.15 -4.15 14.30
CA VAL A 19 -3.68 -3.35 13.20
C VAL A 19 -4.45 -2.17 13.76
N ASN A 20 -4.19 -0.96 13.28
CA ASN A 20 -5.06 0.19 13.56
C ASN A 20 -6.15 0.27 12.49
N VAL A 21 -7.38 0.51 12.92
CA VAL A 21 -8.54 0.63 12.02
C VAL A 21 -9.31 1.91 12.35
N ILE A 22 -9.64 2.66 11.30
CA ILE A 22 -10.56 3.80 11.38
C ILE A 22 -11.81 3.40 10.60
N LEU A 23 -12.99 3.56 11.22
CA LEU A 23 -14.27 3.21 10.60
C LEU A 23 -15.17 4.44 10.48
N PRO A 24 -15.91 4.57 9.36
CA PRO A 24 -17.00 5.53 9.27
C PRO A 24 -18.03 5.32 10.38
N GLU A 25 -18.49 6.40 10.96
CA GLU A 25 -19.44 6.37 12.07
C GLU A 25 -20.63 7.28 11.76
N ARG A 26 -21.84 6.82 12.10
CA ARG A 26 -23.05 7.65 12.06
C ARG A 26 -23.20 8.34 13.40
N ALA A 27 -22.93 9.63 13.45
CA ALA A 27 -23.13 10.43 14.64
C ALA A 27 -23.87 11.73 14.29
N THR A 28 -25.01 11.97 14.92
CA THR A 28 -25.86 13.15 14.65
C THR A 28 -25.52 14.33 15.57
N THR A 29 -24.68 14.12 16.58
CA THR A 29 -24.35 15.11 17.61
C THR A 29 -22.90 15.58 17.59
N MET A 30 -22.10 15.14 16.61
CA MET A 30 -20.71 15.58 16.46
C MET A 30 -20.65 17.02 15.94
N ILE A 31 -20.01 17.91 16.70
CA ILE A 31 -19.83 19.31 16.31
C ILE A 31 -18.59 19.42 15.39
N GLY A 32 -18.76 20.09 14.25
CA GLY A 32 -17.66 20.36 13.30
C GLY A 32 -17.32 19.20 12.36
N MET A 33 -18.14 18.16 12.33
CA MET A 33 -18.00 17.03 11.41
C MET A 33 -19.38 16.62 10.85
N GLU A 34 -19.42 16.33 9.57
CA GLU A 34 -20.59 15.71 8.95
C GLU A 34 -20.44 14.18 9.02
N ALA A 35 -21.31 13.53 9.77
CA ALA A 35 -21.31 12.08 9.90
C ALA A 35 -22.26 11.45 8.86
N ASN A 36 -21.79 11.26 7.66
CA ASN A 36 -22.54 10.72 6.53
C ASN A 36 -22.36 9.20 6.35
N GLY A 37 -22.18 8.47 7.43
CA GLY A 37 -21.93 7.02 7.39
C GLY A 37 -22.95 6.28 6.53
N THR A 38 -22.50 5.56 5.51
CA THR A 38 -23.28 4.65 4.66
C THR A 38 -23.26 3.23 5.22
N ASP A 39 -24.17 2.35 4.76
CA ASP A 39 -24.20 0.95 5.19
C ASP A 39 -23.00 0.16 4.63
N THR A 40 -22.48 0.59 3.49
CA THR A 40 -21.27 0.07 2.85
C THR A 40 -20.31 1.21 2.53
N PHE A 41 -19.02 0.97 2.68
CA PHE A 41 -17.97 1.96 2.47
C PHE A 41 -16.74 1.35 1.83
N LYS A 42 -15.96 2.20 1.14
CA LYS A 42 -14.65 1.84 0.60
C LYS A 42 -13.65 1.63 1.72
N THR A 43 -12.63 0.84 1.46
CA THR A 43 -11.55 0.57 2.44
C THR A 43 -10.20 0.93 1.84
N LEU A 44 -9.44 1.73 2.58
CA LEU A 44 -8.03 2.04 2.33
C LEU A 44 -7.15 1.17 3.23
N TYR A 45 -6.38 0.26 2.63
CA TYR A 45 -5.28 -0.46 3.29
C TYR A 45 -4.03 0.40 3.14
N LEU A 46 -3.57 1.00 4.26
CA LEU A 46 -2.54 2.02 4.28
C LEU A 46 -1.25 1.49 4.87
N LEU A 47 -0.24 1.35 4.02
CA LEU A 47 0.99 0.59 4.26
C LEU A 47 2.13 1.50 4.71
N HIS A 48 2.87 1.08 5.74
CA HIS A 48 3.98 1.83 6.33
C HIS A 48 5.33 1.61 5.62
N GLY A 49 6.30 2.47 5.88
CA GLY A 49 7.68 2.39 5.38
C GLY A 49 8.57 1.41 6.18
N LEU A 50 9.83 1.30 5.77
CA LEU A 50 10.78 0.27 6.23
C LEU A 50 11.06 0.30 7.75
N SER A 51 11.00 1.47 8.39
CA SER A 51 11.31 1.66 9.82
C SER A 51 10.07 1.86 10.70
N ASP A 52 8.88 1.69 10.14
CA ASP A 52 7.63 2.08 10.75
C ASP A 52 6.78 0.90 11.21
N ASP A 53 5.58 1.18 11.70
CA ASP A 53 4.58 0.21 12.14
C ASP A 53 3.14 0.70 11.86
N HIS A 54 2.15 -0.05 12.35
CA HIS A 54 0.72 0.25 12.23
C HIS A 54 0.30 1.63 12.78
N SER A 55 1.12 2.27 13.62
CA SER A 55 0.76 3.53 14.29
C SER A 55 1.20 4.77 13.52
N ILE A 56 2.15 4.61 12.58
CA ILE A 56 2.89 5.76 12.06
C ILE A 56 2.03 6.74 11.27
N TRP A 57 1.12 6.25 10.44
CA TRP A 57 0.22 7.10 9.66
C TRP A 57 -0.67 7.97 10.55
N MET A 58 -1.19 7.41 11.65
CA MET A 58 -1.97 8.15 12.65
C MET A 58 -1.14 9.23 13.36
N ARG A 59 0.15 8.97 13.58
CA ARG A 59 1.04 9.85 14.34
C ARG A 59 1.66 10.97 13.51
N ARG A 60 1.70 10.81 12.20
CA ARG A 60 2.40 11.73 11.28
C ARG A 60 1.49 12.46 10.32
N THR A 61 0.22 12.08 10.26
CA THR A 61 -0.76 12.67 9.34
C THR A 61 -2.09 12.94 10.03
N SER A 62 -3.00 13.61 9.32
CA SER A 62 -4.40 13.73 9.74
C SER A 62 -5.29 12.71 9.03
N ILE A 63 -4.83 11.47 8.88
CA ILE A 63 -5.51 10.44 8.07
C ILE A 63 -6.96 10.18 8.51
N GLU A 64 -7.27 10.29 9.80
CA GLU A 64 -8.66 10.16 10.29
C GLU A 64 -9.57 11.24 9.71
N ARG A 65 -9.09 12.48 9.64
CA ARG A 65 -9.84 13.60 9.02
C ARG A 65 -10.03 13.35 7.54
N TYR A 66 -8.99 12.96 6.82
CA TYR A 66 -9.08 12.67 5.37
C TYR A 66 -10.04 11.52 5.09
N ALA A 67 -9.99 10.45 5.89
CA ALA A 67 -10.92 9.34 5.79
C ALA A 67 -12.37 9.75 6.02
N SER A 68 -12.60 10.69 6.95
CA SER A 68 -13.92 11.23 7.24
C SER A 68 -14.51 12.01 6.05
N GLU A 69 -13.69 12.78 5.35
CA GLU A 69 -14.12 13.58 4.17
C GLU A 69 -14.64 12.68 3.03
N TYR A 70 -14.05 11.48 2.88
CA TYR A 70 -14.44 10.50 1.84
C TYR A 70 -15.36 9.38 2.36
N ASN A 71 -15.68 9.38 3.64
CA ASN A 71 -16.48 8.33 4.30
C ASN A 71 -15.93 6.91 4.03
N ILE A 72 -14.62 6.72 4.20
CA ILE A 72 -13.91 5.45 4.00
C ILE A 72 -13.40 4.85 5.30
N ALA A 73 -13.27 3.53 5.34
CA ALA A 73 -12.47 2.86 6.36
C ALA A 73 -10.98 2.94 6.03
N VAL A 74 -10.12 2.97 7.05
CA VAL A 74 -8.66 2.87 6.89
C VAL A 74 -8.14 1.73 7.75
N VAL A 75 -7.33 0.85 7.16
CA VAL A 75 -6.72 -0.31 7.82
C VAL A 75 -5.21 -0.18 7.71
N MET A 76 -4.52 -0.09 8.85
CA MET A 76 -3.07 0.14 8.93
C MET A 76 -2.41 -1.05 9.64
N PRO A 77 -1.92 -2.05 8.89
CA PRO A 77 -1.23 -3.20 9.47
C PRO A 77 0.21 -2.90 9.86
N SER A 78 0.78 -3.73 10.74
CA SER A 78 2.22 -3.81 10.98
C SER A 78 2.79 -5.04 10.25
N VAL A 79 3.81 -4.84 9.42
CA VAL A 79 4.45 -5.91 8.64
C VAL A 79 5.99 -5.95 8.85
N GLY A 80 6.51 -5.16 9.80
CA GLY A 80 7.94 -5.04 10.02
C GLY A 80 8.69 -4.64 8.75
N ARG A 81 9.82 -5.29 8.49
CA ARG A 81 10.68 -5.01 7.33
C ARG A 81 10.54 -6.07 6.22
N SER A 82 9.35 -6.65 6.06
CA SER A 82 9.07 -7.81 5.19
C SER A 82 9.02 -7.50 3.69
N TRP A 83 9.07 -6.24 3.29
CA TRP A 83 8.84 -5.82 1.90
C TRP A 83 7.50 -6.34 1.34
N TYR A 84 6.50 -6.53 2.23
CA TYR A 84 5.17 -7.02 1.83
C TYR A 84 5.24 -8.29 0.98
N THR A 85 6.14 -9.21 1.35
CA THR A 85 6.48 -10.41 0.58
C THR A 85 6.24 -11.66 1.42
N ASP A 86 5.76 -12.72 0.80
CA ASP A 86 5.76 -14.03 1.42
C ASP A 86 7.22 -14.50 1.51
N THR A 87 7.76 -14.53 2.72
CA THR A 87 9.20 -14.71 2.92
C THR A 87 9.63 -16.15 2.70
N VAL A 88 10.86 -16.35 2.26
CA VAL A 88 11.45 -17.69 2.13
C VAL A 88 11.61 -18.41 3.48
N ARG A 89 11.43 -17.71 4.60
CA ARG A 89 11.44 -18.26 5.96
C ARG A 89 10.10 -18.79 6.42
N GLY A 90 9.00 -18.44 5.72
CA GLY A 90 7.68 -18.98 5.97
C GLY A 90 6.60 -17.95 6.35
N GLU A 91 6.95 -16.77 6.88
CA GLU A 91 5.98 -15.71 7.16
C GLU A 91 5.45 -15.14 5.85
N LYS A 92 4.13 -15.16 5.66
CA LYS A 92 3.46 -14.83 4.41
C LYS A 92 2.84 -13.43 4.45
N TYR A 93 3.67 -12.39 4.36
CA TYR A 93 3.19 -11.01 4.49
C TYR A 93 2.38 -10.51 3.28
N LEU A 94 2.66 -10.98 2.06
CA LEU A 94 1.82 -10.67 0.90
C LEU A 94 0.43 -11.30 1.09
N THR A 95 0.37 -12.59 1.38
CA THR A 95 -0.87 -13.31 1.70
C THR A 95 -1.63 -12.66 2.85
N PHE A 96 -0.92 -12.26 3.92
CA PHE A 96 -1.54 -11.56 5.04
C PHE A 96 -2.25 -10.28 4.60
N VAL A 97 -1.55 -9.39 3.88
CA VAL A 97 -2.10 -8.07 3.51
C VAL A 97 -3.16 -8.18 2.41
N SER A 98 -2.99 -9.08 1.44
CA SER A 98 -3.89 -9.18 0.28
C SER A 98 -5.11 -10.08 0.50
N GLU A 99 -5.05 -11.03 1.43
CA GLU A 99 -6.09 -12.04 1.62
C GLU A 99 -6.61 -12.08 3.05
N GLU A 100 -5.75 -12.40 4.01
CA GLU A 100 -6.17 -12.66 5.38
C GLU A 100 -6.71 -11.41 6.06
N LEU A 101 -5.96 -10.30 6.01
CA LEU A 101 -6.35 -9.04 6.64
C LEU A 101 -7.68 -8.49 6.11
N PRO A 102 -7.93 -8.40 4.80
CA PRO A 102 -9.24 -8.03 4.28
C PRO A 102 -10.37 -8.96 4.75
N GLY A 103 -10.13 -10.27 4.73
CA GLY A 103 -11.09 -11.27 5.21
C GLY A 103 -11.43 -11.12 6.70
N LYS A 104 -10.39 -10.96 7.55
CA LYS A 104 -10.56 -10.72 9.00
C LYS A 104 -11.33 -9.42 9.27
N CYS A 105 -10.95 -8.32 8.58
CA CYS A 105 -11.62 -7.03 8.74
C CYS A 105 -13.11 -7.09 8.36
N ARG A 106 -13.46 -7.72 7.23
CA ARG A 106 -14.85 -7.93 6.84
C ARG A 106 -15.62 -8.82 7.82
N GLY A 107 -14.96 -9.80 8.41
CA GLY A 107 -15.54 -10.65 9.45
C GLY A 107 -15.85 -9.90 10.76
N PHE A 108 -15.01 -8.92 11.13
CA PHE A 108 -15.18 -8.13 12.35
C PHE A 108 -16.06 -6.89 12.15
N PHE A 109 -16.00 -6.25 10.96
CA PHE A 109 -16.63 -4.97 10.70
C PHE A 109 -17.61 -5.05 9.53
N LYS A 110 -18.89 -4.81 9.84
CA LYS A 110 -19.91 -4.73 8.80
C LYS A 110 -19.72 -3.50 7.92
N GLY A 111 -20.04 -3.63 6.64
CA GLY A 111 -20.02 -2.50 5.69
C GLY A 111 -18.74 -2.38 4.85
N MET A 112 -17.68 -3.12 5.16
CA MET A 112 -16.52 -3.20 4.28
C MET A 112 -16.85 -3.95 3.00
N SER A 113 -16.73 -3.28 1.85
CA SER A 113 -17.05 -3.86 0.53
C SER A 113 -16.03 -4.92 0.09
N GLU A 114 -16.50 -5.94 -0.62
CA GLU A 114 -15.64 -6.95 -1.25
C GLU A 114 -15.26 -6.60 -2.68
N LYS A 115 -15.90 -5.58 -3.28
CA LYS A 115 -15.68 -5.21 -4.67
C LYS A 115 -14.29 -4.61 -4.86
N PRO A 116 -13.54 -5.00 -5.91
CA PRO A 116 -12.20 -4.45 -6.15
C PRO A 116 -12.19 -2.91 -6.24
N GLU A 117 -13.18 -2.31 -6.88
CA GLU A 117 -13.33 -0.85 -7.02
C GLU A 117 -13.60 -0.10 -5.71
N ASP A 118 -13.84 -0.81 -4.62
CA ASP A 118 -14.02 -0.26 -3.29
C ASP A 118 -12.83 -0.52 -2.37
N ASN A 119 -11.83 -1.29 -2.81
CA ASN A 119 -10.64 -1.62 -2.05
C ASN A 119 -9.41 -0.92 -2.63
N ILE A 120 -8.82 -0.06 -1.82
CA ILE A 120 -7.68 0.78 -2.15
C ILE A 120 -6.49 0.29 -1.34
N VAL A 121 -5.34 0.12 -1.95
CA VAL A 121 -4.09 -0.09 -1.23
C VAL A 121 -3.14 1.07 -1.53
N ALA A 122 -2.61 1.71 -0.49
CA ALA A 122 -1.67 2.83 -0.65
C ALA A 122 -0.54 2.73 0.37
N GLY A 123 0.59 3.34 0.09
CA GLY A 123 1.71 3.34 1.02
C GLY A 123 2.87 4.24 0.59
N LEU A 124 3.83 4.38 1.49
CA LEU A 124 5.04 5.17 1.25
C LEU A 124 6.29 4.29 1.25
N SER A 125 7.31 4.66 0.48
CA SER A 125 8.62 3.99 0.48
C SER A 125 8.50 2.48 0.26
N MET A 126 8.94 1.63 1.21
CA MET A 126 8.68 0.18 1.20
C MET A 126 7.18 -0.12 1.08
N GLY A 127 6.30 0.66 1.74
CA GLY A 127 4.85 0.51 1.63
C GLY A 127 4.30 0.93 0.26
N GLY A 128 4.95 1.86 -0.44
CA GLY A 128 4.63 2.22 -1.83
C GLY A 128 4.92 1.08 -2.80
N TYR A 129 6.06 0.40 -2.61
CA TYR A 129 6.36 -0.86 -3.29
C TYR A 129 5.31 -1.92 -2.97
N GLY A 130 5.00 -2.12 -1.67
CA GLY A 130 4.02 -3.09 -1.21
C GLY A 130 2.62 -2.82 -1.77
N ALA A 131 2.19 -1.57 -1.86
CA ALA A 131 0.89 -1.20 -2.41
C ALA A 131 0.75 -1.61 -3.89
N LEU A 132 1.75 -1.30 -4.70
CA LEU A 132 1.76 -1.73 -6.10
C LEU A 132 1.89 -3.24 -6.23
N LYS A 133 2.74 -3.90 -5.43
CA LYS A 133 2.86 -5.36 -5.44
C LYS A 133 1.54 -6.05 -5.14
N VAL A 134 0.84 -5.63 -4.08
CA VAL A 134 -0.49 -6.16 -3.72
C VAL A 134 -1.50 -5.95 -4.85
N ALA A 135 -1.60 -4.73 -5.39
CA ALA A 135 -2.57 -4.40 -6.42
C ALA A 135 -2.30 -5.11 -7.77
N LEU A 136 -1.03 -5.23 -8.16
CA LEU A 136 -0.64 -5.93 -9.40
C LEU A 136 -0.75 -7.44 -9.27
N THR A 137 -0.57 -8.00 -8.07
CA THR A 137 -0.72 -9.45 -7.85
C THR A 137 -2.19 -9.84 -7.69
N HIS A 138 -3.02 -8.97 -7.10
CA HIS A 138 -4.44 -9.24 -6.82
C HIS A 138 -5.37 -8.13 -7.34
N PRO A 139 -5.38 -7.85 -8.66
CA PRO A 139 -6.25 -6.83 -9.25
C PRO A 139 -7.74 -7.15 -9.15
N ASP A 140 -8.08 -8.42 -8.93
CA ASP A 140 -9.42 -8.93 -8.64
C ASP A 140 -9.93 -8.55 -7.24
N ARG A 141 -9.04 -8.05 -6.37
CA ARG A 141 -9.36 -7.65 -4.99
C ARG A 141 -9.12 -6.16 -4.72
N PHE A 142 -8.12 -5.57 -5.39
CA PHE A 142 -7.71 -4.18 -5.21
C PHE A 142 -7.77 -3.45 -6.55
N GLY A 143 -8.87 -2.75 -6.79
CA GLY A 143 -9.09 -2.01 -8.04
C GLY A 143 -8.41 -0.64 -8.07
N MET A 144 -7.83 -0.18 -6.93
CA MET A 144 -7.18 1.13 -6.82
C MET A 144 -5.90 1.03 -5.99
N CYS A 145 -4.84 1.75 -6.41
CA CYS A 145 -3.61 1.80 -5.62
C CYS A 145 -2.91 3.16 -5.70
N ALA A 146 -2.11 3.47 -4.66
CA ALA A 146 -1.24 4.63 -4.66
C ALA A 146 0.14 4.34 -4.04
N SER A 147 1.17 4.94 -4.63
CA SER A 147 2.54 4.89 -4.14
C SER A 147 3.07 6.30 -3.93
N LEU A 148 3.58 6.57 -2.74
CA LEU A 148 4.24 7.83 -2.38
C LEU A 148 5.73 7.54 -2.13
N SER A 149 6.62 8.12 -2.95
CA SER A 149 8.07 7.86 -2.84
C SER A 149 8.41 6.36 -2.81
N GLY A 150 7.74 5.55 -3.61
CA GLY A 150 7.88 4.09 -3.56
C GLY A 150 9.22 3.58 -4.06
N ALA A 151 9.71 2.47 -3.48
CA ALA A 151 10.90 1.76 -3.96
C ALA A 151 10.53 0.88 -5.17
N LEU A 152 10.10 1.50 -6.28
CA LEU A 152 9.38 0.84 -7.37
C LEU A 152 10.27 0.04 -8.35
N ASP A 153 11.57 0.24 -8.30
CA ASP A 153 12.56 -0.53 -9.07
C ASP A 153 13.51 -1.24 -8.10
N ILE A 154 13.01 -2.32 -7.51
CA ILE A 154 13.71 -3.04 -6.43
C ILE A 154 15.06 -3.58 -6.89
N ALA A 155 15.18 -3.98 -8.16
CA ALA A 155 16.40 -4.50 -8.75
C ALA A 155 17.54 -3.45 -8.85
N GLN A 156 17.22 -2.17 -8.78
CA GLN A 156 18.21 -1.06 -8.81
C GLN A 156 18.59 -0.53 -7.43
N ILE A 157 18.07 -1.10 -6.35
CA ILE A 157 18.45 -0.68 -4.99
C ILE A 157 19.87 -1.16 -4.69
N LYS A 158 20.81 -0.20 -4.59
CA LYS A 158 22.24 -0.47 -4.36
C LYS A 158 22.63 -0.19 -2.91
N ASP A 159 21.95 -0.83 -1.98
CA ASP A 159 22.30 -0.78 -0.56
C ASP A 159 22.76 -2.17 -0.07
N PRO A 160 24.09 -2.38 0.05
CA PRO A 160 24.61 -3.67 0.52
C PRO A 160 24.20 -4.01 1.95
N GLY A 161 23.77 -3.01 2.74
CA GLY A 161 23.25 -3.22 4.09
C GLY A 161 21.91 -3.96 4.12
N LEU A 162 21.13 -3.91 3.04
CA LEU A 162 19.87 -4.64 2.92
C LEU A 162 20.04 -6.11 2.51
N LEU A 163 21.14 -6.47 1.87
CA LEU A 163 21.32 -7.80 1.30
C LEU A 163 21.20 -8.96 2.30
N PRO A 164 21.76 -8.89 3.54
CA PRO A 164 21.57 -9.94 4.53
C PRO A 164 20.10 -10.17 4.92
N GLU A 165 19.34 -9.08 5.02
CA GLU A 165 17.90 -9.12 5.30
C GLU A 165 17.12 -9.68 4.11
N TRP A 166 17.45 -9.23 2.90
CA TRP A 166 16.79 -9.65 1.67
C TRP A 166 16.99 -11.13 1.35
N ARG A 167 18.11 -11.72 1.75
CA ARG A 167 18.28 -13.18 1.70
C ARG A 167 17.25 -13.92 2.54
N CYS A 168 16.79 -13.33 3.61
CA CYS A 168 15.77 -13.93 4.45
C CYS A 168 14.35 -13.70 3.94
N ILE A 169 14.18 -12.70 3.08
CA ILE A 169 12.87 -12.26 2.56
C ILE A 169 12.62 -12.85 1.17
N PHE A 170 13.53 -12.61 0.23
CA PHE A 170 13.32 -12.90 -1.18
C PHE A 170 13.93 -14.23 -1.63
N ASP A 171 15.21 -14.45 -1.38
CA ASP A 171 15.95 -15.68 -1.75
C ASP A 171 17.18 -15.85 -0.86
N MET A 172 17.31 -17.01 -0.23
CA MET A 172 18.46 -17.36 0.64
C MET A 172 19.82 -17.28 -0.09
N ASN A 173 19.83 -17.44 -1.42
CA ASN A 173 21.04 -17.41 -2.24
C ASN A 173 21.30 -16.06 -2.90
N LEU A 174 20.46 -15.04 -2.67
CA LEU A 174 20.57 -13.73 -3.31
C LEU A 174 21.96 -13.13 -3.11
N GLN A 175 22.63 -12.76 -4.21
CA GLN A 175 23.94 -12.13 -4.20
C GLN A 175 23.86 -10.61 -4.39
N SER A 176 22.86 -10.15 -5.16
CA SER A 176 22.65 -8.75 -5.46
C SER A 176 21.16 -8.46 -5.79
N ALA A 177 20.76 -7.21 -5.71
CA ALA A 177 19.37 -6.79 -5.97
C ALA A 177 18.94 -7.03 -7.43
N ASP A 178 19.84 -6.95 -8.39
CA ASP A 178 19.55 -7.13 -9.81
C ASP A 178 19.05 -8.55 -10.15
N GLU A 179 19.34 -9.55 -9.30
CA GLU A 179 18.77 -10.91 -9.44
C GLU A 179 17.25 -10.94 -9.22
N LEU A 180 16.67 -9.89 -8.61
CA LEU A 180 15.21 -9.78 -8.45
C LEU A 180 14.50 -9.35 -9.74
N ALA A 181 15.23 -8.83 -10.74
CA ALA A 181 14.65 -8.45 -12.02
C ALA A 181 13.98 -9.64 -12.72
N GLY A 182 12.77 -9.43 -13.24
CA GLY A 182 12.01 -10.46 -13.93
C GLY A 182 11.42 -11.55 -13.01
N THR A 183 11.46 -11.36 -11.69
CA THR A 183 10.83 -12.25 -10.71
C THR A 183 9.48 -11.70 -10.24
N GLU A 184 8.74 -12.46 -9.44
CA GLU A 184 7.50 -12.02 -8.77
C GLU A 184 7.72 -10.86 -7.78
N HIS A 185 8.95 -10.48 -7.53
CA HIS A 185 9.31 -9.34 -6.68
C HIS A 185 9.53 -8.05 -7.48
N ASP A 186 9.66 -8.15 -8.79
CA ASP A 186 9.84 -7.03 -9.71
C ASP A 186 8.47 -6.49 -10.18
N LEU A 187 8.16 -5.25 -9.81
CA LEU A 187 6.90 -4.60 -10.18
C LEU A 187 6.75 -4.42 -11.71
N MET A 188 7.85 -4.23 -12.43
CA MET A 188 7.82 -4.11 -13.90
C MET A 188 7.44 -5.45 -14.53
N PHE A 189 7.96 -6.56 -13.99
CA PHE A 189 7.57 -7.90 -14.41
C PHE A 189 6.08 -8.16 -14.13
N LEU A 190 5.59 -7.84 -12.92
CA LEU A 190 4.18 -8.00 -12.57
C LEU A 190 3.27 -7.17 -13.49
N ALA A 191 3.65 -5.92 -13.78
CA ALA A 191 2.92 -5.07 -14.71
C ALA A 191 2.87 -5.66 -16.12
N SER A 192 4.00 -6.15 -16.63
CA SER A 192 4.07 -6.83 -17.92
C SER A 192 3.17 -8.08 -17.98
N GLN A 193 3.17 -8.88 -16.91
CA GLN A 193 2.31 -10.07 -16.80
C GLN A 193 0.81 -9.75 -16.87
N LEU A 194 0.37 -8.66 -16.21
CA LEU A 194 -1.02 -8.19 -16.30
C LEU A 194 -1.38 -7.78 -17.73
N HIS A 195 -0.50 -7.00 -18.37
CA HIS A 195 -0.69 -6.54 -19.74
C HIS A 195 -0.79 -7.71 -20.72
N GLU A 196 0.15 -8.65 -20.67
CA GLU A 196 0.18 -9.84 -21.53
C GLU A 196 -1.07 -10.72 -21.38
N LYS A 197 -1.61 -10.81 -20.17
CA LYS A 197 -2.84 -11.56 -19.88
C LYS A 197 -4.13 -10.80 -20.21
N GLY A 198 -4.03 -9.53 -20.63
CA GLY A 198 -5.19 -8.67 -20.89
C GLY A 198 -6.03 -8.38 -19.63
N ILE A 199 -5.42 -8.42 -18.44
CA ILE A 199 -6.08 -8.13 -17.18
C ILE A 199 -6.08 -6.61 -16.97
N ALA A 200 -7.23 -6.06 -16.56
CA ALA A 200 -7.37 -4.62 -16.30
C ALA A 200 -6.45 -4.18 -15.16
N PHE A 201 -5.74 -3.08 -15.38
CA PHE A 201 -4.89 -2.48 -14.35
C PHE A 201 -5.74 -1.80 -13.28
N PRO A 202 -5.29 -1.85 -12.01
CA PRO A 202 -5.86 -1.00 -10.97
C PRO A 202 -5.70 0.48 -11.31
N LYS A 203 -6.66 1.32 -10.93
CA LYS A 203 -6.52 2.79 -11.02
C LYS A 203 -5.34 3.23 -10.14
N THR A 204 -4.30 3.75 -10.75
CA THR A 204 -2.99 3.91 -10.11
C THR A 204 -2.60 5.38 -9.97
N PHE A 205 -2.19 5.79 -8.77
CA PHE A 205 -1.58 7.09 -8.47
C PHE A 205 -0.15 6.89 -7.97
N ILE A 206 0.81 7.62 -8.52
CA ILE A 206 2.21 7.62 -8.11
C ILE A 206 2.63 9.05 -7.86
N TRP A 207 3.28 9.31 -6.73
CA TRP A 207 3.94 10.57 -6.43
C TRP A 207 5.36 10.33 -5.92
N CYS A 208 6.29 11.21 -6.33
CA CYS A 208 7.64 11.25 -5.78
C CYS A 208 8.15 12.70 -5.72
N GLY A 209 8.90 13.05 -4.67
CA GLY A 209 9.52 14.35 -4.55
C GLY A 209 10.71 14.52 -5.50
N GLU A 210 10.96 15.76 -5.96
CA GLU A 210 12.09 16.09 -6.84
C GLU A 210 13.45 15.81 -6.20
N ASP A 211 13.55 15.97 -4.87
CA ASP A 211 14.77 15.72 -4.08
C ASP A 211 14.75 14.35 -3.37
N ASP A 212 13.87 13.43 -3.79
CA ASP A 212 13.78 12.09 -3.21
C ASP A 212 14.82 11.16 -3.84
N PHE A 213 15.58 10.43 -3.01
CA PHE A 213 16.58 9.48 -3.49
C PHE A 213 15.98 8.29 -4.28
N LEU A 214 14.66 8.06 -4.20
CA LEU A 214 13.94 7.07 -4.99
C LEU A 214 13.29 7.66 -6.25
N LEU A 215 13.54 8.92 -6.59
CA LEU A 215 12.94 9.56 -7.77
C LEU A 215 13.20 8.74 -9.05
N GLN A 216 14.45 8.29 -9.25
CA GLN A 216 14.78 7.51 -10.44
C GLN A 216 14.04 6.18 -10.52
N HIS A 217 13.79 5.52 -9.38
CA HIS A 217 12.98 4.28 -9.30
C HIS A 217 11.54 4.52 -9.75
N ASN A 218 10.97 5.67 -9.35
CA ASN A 218 9.63 6.07 -9.75
C ASN A 218 9.58 6.43 -11.25
N HIS A 219 10.59 7.11 -11.78
CA HIS A 219 10.71 7.37 -13.22
C HIS A 219 10.77 6.09 -14.05
N ASN A 220 11.60 5.12 -13.63
CA ASN A 220 11.76 3.85 -14.33
C ASN A 220 10.42 3.09 -14.41
N PHE A 221 9.71 3.00 -13.29
CA PHE A 221 8.42 2.31 -13.24
C PHE A 221 7.35 3.06 -14.06
N ALA A 222 7.27 4.39 -13.95
CA ALA A 222 6.33 5.20 -14.73
C ALA A 222 6.60 5.09 -16.24
N ALA A 223 7.87 5.10 -16.66
CA ALA A 223 8.24 4.88 -18.06
C ALA A 223 7.83 3.48 -18.55
N HIS A 224 7.98 2.47 -17.70
CA HIS A 224 7.55 1.10 -18.01
C HIS A 224 6.02 1.03 -18.21
N LEU A 225 5.21 1.57 -17.28
CA LEU A 225 3.76 1.61 -17.43
C LEU A 225 3.33 2.36 -18.70
N THR A 226 4.01 3.47 -19.02
CA THR A 226 3.76 4.22 -20.25
C THR A 226 4.03 3.36 -21.49
N SER A 227 5.12 2.58 -21.49
CA SER A 227 5.46 1.68 -22.61
C SER A 227 4.43 0.57 -22.82
N LEU A 228 3.71 0.17 -21.76
CA LEU A 228 2.61 -0.80 -21.82
C LEU A 228 1.27 -0.15 -22.19
N GLY A 229 1.20 1.18 -22.33
CA GLY A 229 -0.05 1.90 -22.63
C GLY A 229 -1.05 1.91 -21.47
N VAL A 230 -0.57 1.75 -20.23
CA VAL A 230 -1.41 1.79 -19.03
C VAL A 230 -1.83 3.22 -18.72
N ASP A 231 -3.10 3.42 -18.34
CA ASP A 231 -3.57 4.71 -17.82
C ASP A 231 -3.30 4.79 -16.31
N PHE A 232 -2.51 5.78 -15.90
CA PHE A 232 -2.14 6.04 -14.51
C PHE A 232 -1.82 7.52 -14.31
N LYS A 233 -1.83 7.98 -13.08
CA LYS A 233 -1.41 9.34 -12.74
C LYS A 233 -0.04 9.31 -12.07
N TYR A 234 0.92 10.04 -12.64
CA TYR A 234 2.23 10.26 -12.06
C TYR A 234 2.44 11.75 -11.80
N GLU A 235 2.74 12.10 -10.56
CA GLU A 235 3.05 13.47 -10.13
C GLU A 235 4.45 13.56 -9.55
N ILE A 236 5.17 14.60 -9.93
CA ILE A 236 6.44 15.02 -9.36
C ILE A 236 6.26 16.46 -8.91
N SER A 237 6.73 16.78 -7.73
CA SER A 237 6.71 18.13 -7.20
C SER A 237 7.84 18.34 -6.22
N GLU A 238 8.02 19.56 -5.76
CA GLU A 238 8.87 19.84 -4.62
C GLU A 238 8.65 18.81 -3.51
N GLY A 239 9.74 18.28 -2.96
CA GLY A 239 9.68 17.31 -1.86
C GLY A 239 10.86 16.36 -1.81
N ASN A 240 11.03 15.78 -0.65
CA ASN A 240 12.04 14.76 -0.37
C ASN A 240 11.39 13.54 0.29
N HIS A 241 12.22 12.58 0.77
CA HIS A 241 11.75 11.37 1.45
C HIS A 241 11.29 11.67 2.88
N GLY A 242 10.15 12.38 3.04
CA GLY A 242 9.73 12.90 4.35
C GLY A 242 8.23 13.00 4.57
N TRP A 243 7.83 12.88 5.85
CA TRP A 243 6.44 12.77 6.27
C TRP A 243 5.56 13.99 5.93
N ILE A 244 6.13 15.19 5.87
CA ILE A 244 5.38 16.39 5.51
C ILE A 244 4.80 16.29 4.09
N TRP A 245 5.57 15.68 3.20
CA TRP A 245 5.17 15.47 1.81
C TRP A 245 4.17 14.32 1.68
N TRP A 246 4.38 13.23 2.41
CA TRP A 246 3.46 12.10 2.40
C TRP A 246 2.10 12.44 3.00
N ASP A 247 2.03 13.29 4.04
CA ASP A 247 0.77 13.81 4.58
C ASP A 247 0.01 14.66 3.55
N MET A 248 0.72 15.47 2.78
CA MET A 248 0.14 16.26 1.69
C MET A 248 -0.35 15.38 0.55
N HIS A 249 0.48 14.48 0.07
CA HIS A 249 0.21 13.74 -1.17
C HIS A 249 -0.70 12.52 -0.99
N ILE A 250 -0.90 12.02 0.21
CA ILE A 250 -1.97 11.03 0.45
C ILE A 250 -3.36 11.65 0.19
N GLN A 251 -3.55 12.94 0.45
CA GLN A 251 -4.79 13.64 0.13
C GLN A 251 -4.99 13.75 -1.39
N ASN A 252 -3.93 14.05 -2.15
CA ASN A 252 -3.97 14.07 -3.62
C ASN A 252 -4.31 12.68 -4.19
N ALA A 253 -3.71 11.62 -3.61
CA ALA A 253 -4.02 10.24 -3.98
C ALA A 253 -5.51 9.92 -3.74
N LEU A 254 -6.05 10.23 -2.57
CA LEU A 254 -7.46 10.00 -2.25
C LEU A 254 -8.38 10.78 -3.18
N LYS A 255 -8.07 12.04 -3.44
CA LYS A 255 -8.84 12.87 -4.38
C LYS A 255 -8.85 12.28 -5.80
N TYR A 256 -7.73 11.76 -6.29
CA TYR A 256 -7.67 11.14 -7.61
C TYR A 256 -8.41 9.81 -7.65
N LEU A 257 -8.24 8.96 -6.63
CA LEU A 257 -8.79 7.60 -6.62
C LEU A 257 -10.30 7.58 -6.37
N ILE A 258 -10.81 8.45 -5.48
CA ILE A 258 -12.17 8.39 -4.96
C ILE A 258 -13.02 9.60 -5.39
N GLY A 259 -12.39 10.78 -5.60
CA GLY A 259 -13.00 12.06 -5.88
C GLY A 259 -13.68 12.22 -7.24
#